data_82d1b2df6ff7d088014f904e61a3954e
#
_entry.id   82d1b2df6ff7d088014f904e61a3954e
#
_cell.length_a   1.000
_cell.length_b   1.000
_cell.length_c   1.000
_cell.angle_alpha   90.00
_cell.angle_beta   90.00
_cell.angle_gamma   90.00
#
_symmetry.space_group_name_H-M   'P 1'
#
loop_
_entity.id
_entity.type
_entity.pdbx_description
1 polymer ?
#
loop_
_entity_poly.entity_id
_entity_poly.type
_entity_poly.pdbx_seq_one_letter_code
_entity_poly.pdbx_strand_id
1 'polypeptide(L)'
;MSSVLRGRTLAVTATATALLATALGAHPATAAATTDKVLVIGIDGAVLDRVKAANAPNLNGLMAQGLTAKSTLYANPMAATSSGPGWSTIATGVWPDKHGVRDNSFTGKNYAAHPDFLTRIENAKPALNTYAAADWEPITSTDQNGPIYSAKVDKRLSLKGDRDGYGSEDPKIAAAAAAELQNQNPDASFVYLGEIDHAGHSSGAASQEYLDTIARVDVLIGKLLTAVKNRPTYAQENWKILVTTDHGHTDAGGHGGSSIQERGTFVIAKGPGIPAGSVRDDVKLVDVAATALQQVGVPTTGLDGVPLNAPDNDAFDTLRANLQARVDETGIPASTKGFTHTPPAGWAVDNSKMGTGGVTEWAGWAFATDEFWSQSQRDQWRELNVRSRDVFAVADSDEWDDKSHTGTFDSTLITPKWSVTGGTTRTLAFQTHYRHEAGQTAQVLVSYNGGAATVLKTYTADALAKGESLALQVPAGATDVQVRFRYSGTNNWFWTVDNVTLG
;
A
#
# COMPACT_ATOMS: atom_id res chain seq x y z
N MET A 1 16.02 100.30 -45.53
CA MET A 1 15.54 100.12 -46.92
C MET A 1 15.06 98.66 -47.02
N SER A 2 13.81 98.49 -47.11
CA SER A 2 13.07 97.24 -46.99
C SER A 2 12.97 96.54 -48.36
N SER A 3 13.05 95.26 -48.40
CA SER A 3 12.49 94.48 -49.48
C SER A 3 11.83 93.19 -48.92
N VAL A 4 10.59 93.15 -49.17
CA VAL A 4 9.67 92.06 -48.79
C VAL A 4 9.73 91.02 -49.89
N LEU A 5 10.00 89.73 -49.53
CA LEU A 5 9.75 88.59 -50.43
C LEU A 5 8.65 87.72 -49.85
N ARG A 6 7.66 87.56 -50.68
CA ARG A 6 6.50 86.66 -50.38
C ARG A 6 6.88 85.24 -50.76
N GLY A 7 6.85 84.32 -49.82
CA GLY A 7 6.99 82.88 -50.08
C GLY A 7 5.63 82.25 -50.29
N ARG A 8 5.47 81.46 -51.33
CA ARG A 8 4.30 80.63 -51.64
C ARG A 8 4.31 79.33 -50.84
N THR A 9 3.25 79.03 -50.11
CA THR A 9 3.02 77.75 -49.43
C THR A 9 2.51 76.71 -50.41
N LEU A 10 3.27 75.61 -50.64
CA LEU A 10 2.77 74.44 -51.30
C LEU A 10 2.14 73.53 -50.26
N ALA A 11 0.88 73.18 -50.47
CA ALA A 11 0.20 72.16 -49.69
C ALA A 11 0.52 70.79 -50.31
N VAL A 12 1.13 69.93 -49.49
CA VAL A 12 1.37 68.52 -49.85
C VAL A 12 0.26 67.74 -49.14
N THR A 13 -0.65 67.13 -49.88
CA THR A 13 -1.65 66.20 -49.44
C THR A 13 -0.99 64.82 -49.25
N ALA A 14 -0.81 64.38 -48.01
CA ALA A 14 -0.37 63.02 -47.67
C ALA A 14 -1.58 62.08 -47.59
N THR A 15 -1.68 61.16 -48.53
CA THR A 15 -2.64 60.03 -48.51
C THR A 15 -2.13 58.98 -47.55
N ALA A 16 -2.82 58.82 -46.39
CA ALA A 16 -2.54 57.75 -45.44
C ALA A 16 -3.22 56.46 -45.90
N THR A 17 -2.43 55.47 -46.33
CA THR A 17 -2.88 54.12 -46.59
C THR A 17 -2.93 53.35 -45.25
N ALA A 18 -4.12 53.07 -44.74
CA ALA A 18 -4.32 52.25 -43.56
C ALA A 18 -4.10 50.78 -43.92
N LEU A 19 -3.01 50.20 -43.46
CA LEU A 19 -2.84 48.72 -43.42
C LEU A 19 -3.69 48.15 -42.28
N LEU A 20 -4.77 47.44 -42.62
CA LEU A 20 -5.47 46.58 -41.71
C LEU A 20 -4.57 45.36 -41.42
N ALA A 21 -3.87 45.35 -40.28
CA ALA A 21 -3.26 44.15 -39.76
C ALA A 21 -4.37 43.27 -39.14
N THR A 22 -4.74 42.19 -39.84
CA THR A 22 -5.57 41.12 -39.25
C THR A 22 -4.71 40.41 -38.21
N ALA A 23 -4.96 40.70 -36.91
CA ALA A 23 -4.44 39.92 -35.82
C ALA A 23 -5.10 38.54 -35.90
N LEU A 24 -4.40 37.54 -36.42
CA LEU A 24 -4.71 36.15 -36.20
C LEU A 24 -4.57 35.88 -34.69
N GLY A 25 -5.70 35.87 -33.98
CA GLY A 25 -5.76 35.45 -32.60
C GLY A 25 -5.23 34.02 -32.50
N ALA A 26 -4.05 33.87 -31.89
CA ALA A 26 -3.61 32.56 -31.44
C ALA A 26 -4.62 32.06 -30.42
N HIS A 27 -5.53 31.17 -30.83
CA HIS A 27 -6.34 30.41 -29.90
C HIS A 27 -5.35 29.60 -29.04
N PRO A 28 -5.45 29.63 -27.71
CA PRO A 28 -4.67 28.72 -26.92
C PRO A 28 -5.04 27.31 -27.38
N ALA A 29 -4.05 26.55 -27.85
CA ALA A 29 -4.24 25.15 -28.18
C ALA A 29 -4.76 24.48 -26.91
N THR A 30 -6.04 24.10 -26.89
CA THR A 30 -6.57 23.22 -25.85
C THR A 30 -5.67 22.00 -25.84
N ALA A 31 -4.97 21.75 -24.72
CA ALA A 31 -4.21 20.52 -24.55
C ALA A 31 -5.12 19.36 -24.91
N ALA A 32 -4.70 18.52 -25.82
CA ALA A 32 -5.46 17.33 -26.20
C ALA A 32 -5.75 16.53 -24.92
N ALA A 33 -7.00 16.13 -24.74
CA ALA A 33 -7.35 15.31 -23.59
C ALA A 33 -6.52 14.02 -23.61
N THR A 34 -5.79 13.77 -22.53
CA THR A 34 -5.00 12.55 -22.38
C THR A 34 -5.87 11.41 -21.91
N THR A 35 -5.58 10.18 -22.36
CA THR A 35 -6.25 8.96 -21.92
C THR A 35 -5.45 8.32 -20.79
N ASP A 36 -6.08 8.11 -19.66
CA ASP A 36 -5.44 7.46 -18.51
C ASP A 36 -5.41 5.95 -18.72
N LYS A 37 -4.23 5.35 -18.54
CA LYS A 37 -3.98 3.92 -18.72
C LYS A 37 -3.16 3.36 -17.56
N VAL A 38 -3.35 2.07 -17.25
CA VAL A 38 -2.60 1.38 -16.20
C VAL A 38 -2.11 0.02 -16.67
N LEU A 39 -0.84 -0.27 -16.33
CA LEU A 39 -0.23 -1.59 -16.48
C LEU A 39 0.29 -2.05 -15.12
N VAL A 40 -0.24 -3.16 -14.63
CA VAL A 40 0.26 -3.86 -13.43
C VAL A 40 1.04 -5.07 -13.91
N ILE A 41 2.30 -5.18 -13.48
CA ILE A 41 3.19 -6.31 -13.75
C ILE A 41 3.42 -7.04 -12.44
N GLY A 42 3.03 -8.29 -12.38
CA GLY A 42 3.29 -9.21 -11.27
C GLY A 42 4.54 -10.04 -11.56
N ILE A 43 5.48 -10.07 -10.62
CA ILE A 43 6.65 -10.95 -10.64
C ILE A 43 6.64 -11.80 -9.38
N ASP A 44 6.30 -13.09 -9.53
CA ASP A 44 6.04 -13.98 -8.41
C ASP A 44 7.29 -14.23 -7.56
N GLY A 45 7.08 -14.24 -6.24
CA GLY A 45 8.11 -14.61 -5.28
C GLY A 45 9.36 -13.72 -5.25
N ALA A 46 9.30 -12.49 -5.78
CA ALA A 46 10.47 -11.63 -5.92
C ALA A 46 10.82 -10.90 -4.61
N VAL A 47 12.09 -10.94 -4.20
CA VAL A 47 12.62 -10.26 -3.02
C VAL A 47 13.26 -8.93 -3.43
N LEU A 48 12.77 -7.80 -2.87
CA LEU A 48 13.19 -6.44 -3.28
C LEU A 48 14.71 -6.23 -3.22
N ASP A 49 15.37 -6.69 -2.16
CA ASP A 49 16.83 -6.50 -2.00
C ASP A 49 17.61 -7.34 -3.03
N ARG A 50 17.07 -8.48 -3.46
CA ARG A 50 17.63 -9.28 -4.56
C ARG A 50 17.39 -8.61 -5.91
N VAL A 51 16.22 -8.00 -6.11
CA VAL A 51 15.94 -7.15 -7.30
C VAL A 51 16.95 -6.00 -7.42
N LYS A 52 17.25 -5.32 -6.31
CA LYS A 52 18.27 -4.25 -6.28
C LYS A 52 19.69 -4.77 -6.53
N ALA A 53 20.00 -6.00 -6.09
CA ALA A 53 21.32 -6.59 -6.25
C ALA A 53 21.54 -7.20 -7.66
N ALA A 54 20.46 -7.58 -8.34
CA ALA A 54 20.51 -8.17 -9.67
C ALA A 54 20.85 -7.14 -10.77
N ASN A 55 21.30 -7.62 -11.93
CA ASN A 55 21.44 -6.80 -13.13
C ASN A 55 20.06 -6.56 -13.77
N ALA A 56 19.28 -5.65 -13.17
CA ALA A 56 17.89 -5.35 -13.51
C ALA A 56 17.70 -3.88 -13.93
N PRO A 57 18.24 -3.42 -15.07
CA PRO A 57 18.24 -2.02 -15.45
C PRO A 57 16.86 -1.42 -15.68
N ASN A 58 15.86 -2.20 -16.12
CA ASN A 58 14.50 -1.71 -16.34
C ASN A 58 13.78 -1.46 -15.01
N LEU A 59 13.85 -2.41 -14.05
CA LEU A 59 13.32 -2.24 -12.70
C LEU A 59 14.03 -1.11 -11.96
N ASN A 60 15.37 -1.03 -12.03
CA ASN A 60 16.15 0.06 -11.45
C ASN A 60 15.76 1.41 -12.08
N GLY A 61 15.50 1.44 -13.39
CA GLY A 61 15.01 2.63 -14.08
C GLY A 61 13.61 3.06 -13.62
N LEU A 62 12.71 2.12 -13.36
CA LEU A 62 11.38 2.41 -12.77
C LEU A 62 11.52 2.96 -11.35
N MET A 63 12.35 2.35 -10.50
CA MET A 63 12.63 2.81 -9.13
C MET A 63 13.20 4.24 -9.13
N ALA A 64 14.16 4.53 -9.98
CA ALA A 64 14.78 5.86 -10.06
C ALA A 64 13.82 6.94 -10.58
N GLN A 65 12.86 6.58 -11.42
CA GLN A 65 11.91 7.51 -12.06
C GLN A 65 10.54 7.53 -11.38
N GLY A 66 10.36 6.78 -10.29
CA GLY A 66 9.09 6.64 -9.61
C GLY A 66 9.25 6.37 -8.11
N LEU A 67 8.32 5.61 -7.58
CA LEU A 67 8.25 5.17 -6.18
C LEU A 67 8.84 3.77 -6.06
N THR A 68 9.61 3.54 -4.99
CA THR A 68 9.93 2.21 -4.47
C THR A 68 9.33 2.08 -3.08
N ALA A 69 8.39 1.19 -2.89
CA ALA A 69 7.79 0.95 -1.59
C ALA A 69 8.07 -0.48 -1.12
N LYS A 70 8.65 -0.61 0.09
CA LYS A 70 8.74 -1.87 0.82
C LYS A 70 7.41 -2.10 1.54
N SER A 71 6.96 -3.32 1.57
CA SER A 71 5.71 -3.72 2.22
C SER A 71 5.88 -5.06 2.93
N THR A 72 4.97 -5.35 3.83
CA THR A 72 4.88 -6.63 4.53
C THR A 72 3.51 -7.26 4.34
N LEU A 73 3.50 -8.58 4.30
CA LEU A 73 2.32 -9.40 4.12
C LEU A 73 1.90 -9.99 5.47
N TYR A 74 0.69 -10.52 5.53
CA TYR A 74 0.18 -11.34 6.63
C TYR A 74 0.95 -12.68 6.74
N ALA A 75 0.61 -13.46 7.75
CA ALA A 75 0.94 -14.88 7.84
C ALA A 75 -0.27 -15.67 8.39
N ASN A 76 -0.10 -16.99 8.56
CA ASN A 76 -1.10 -17.81 9.25
C ASN A 76 -1.39 -17.27 10.67
N PRO A 77 -2.63 -17.32 11.16
CA PRO A 77 -3.80 -18.00 10.59
C PRO A 77 -4.63 -17.15 9.60
N MET A 78 -4.23 -15.95 9.21
CA MET A 78 -4.98 -15.19 8.21
C MET A 78 -4.92 -15.89 6.85
N ALA A 79 -3.72 -16.11 6.33
CA ALA A 79 -3.43 -16.91 5.14
C ALA A 79 -1.94 -17.28 5.10
N ALA A 80 -1.57 -18.30 4.35
CA ALA A 80 -0.18 -18.58 4.02
C ALA A 80 0.41 -17.43 3.16
N THR A 81 1.72 -17.19 3.28
CA THR A 81 2.47 -16.30 2.37
C THR A 81 2.73 -17.02 1.06
N SER A 82 1.70 -17.15 0.23
CA SER A 82 1.70 -17.93 -1.02
C SER A 82 0.90 -17.26 -2.12
N SER A 83 1.08 -17.74 -3.35
CA SER A 83 0.60 -17.08 -4.58
C SER A 83 -0.92 -16.87 -4.61
N GLY A 84 -1.73 -17.86 -4.21
CA GLY A 84 -3.19 -17.73 -4.21
C GLY A 84 -3.68 -16.54 -3.38
N PRO A 85 -3.36 -16.49 -2.07
CA PRO A 85 -3.71 -15.34 -1.22
C PRO A 85 -3.06 -14.02 -1.66
N GLY A 86 -1.78 -14.02 -2.04
CA GLY A 86 -1.05 -12.82 -2.43
C GLY A 86 -1.63 -12.18 -3.69
N TRP A 87 -1.78 -12.94 -4.78
CA TRP A 87 -2.38 -12.43 -6.03
C TRP A 87 -3.85 -12.08 -5.87
N SER A 88 -4.60 -12.81 -5.01
CA SER A 88 -5.98 -12.42 -4.68
C SER A 88 -6.04 -11.07 -3.97
N THR A 89 -5.13 -10.82 -3.03
CA THR A 89 -5.00 -9.54 -2.32
C THR A 89 -4.69 -8.39 -3.28
N ILE A 90 -3.71 -8.59 -4.18
CA ILE A 90 -3.33 -7.61 -5.21
C ILE A 90 -4.50 -7.32 -6.16
N ALA A 91 -5.16 -8.35 -6.64
CA ALA A 91 -6.23 -8.20 -7.63
C ALA A 91 -7.50 -7.58 -7.05
N THR A 92 -7.89 -7.97 -5.83
CA THR A 92 -9.17 -7.54 -5.23
C THR A 92 -9.07 -6.24 -4.45
N GLY A 93 -7.87 -5.87 -3.96
CA GLY A 93 -7.64 -4.70 -3.09
C GLY A 93 -8.21 -4.86 -1.68
N VAL A 94 -8.48 -6.10 -1.26
CA VAL A 94 -8.90 -6.44 0.11
C VAL A 94 -8.06 -7.59 0.65
N TRP A 95 -8.04 -7.74 1.99
CA TRP A 95 -7.26 -8.76 2.68
C TRP A 95 -7.96 -10.16 2.65
N PRO A 96 -7.25 -11.24 3.00
CA PRO A 96 -7.79 -12.60 2.97
C PRO A 96 -9.04 -12.83 3.82
N ASP A 97 -9.23 -12.08 4.89
CA ASP A 97 -10.45 -12.12 5.70
C ASP A 97 -11.71 -11.72 4.94
N LYS A 98 -11.57 -10.97 3.83
CA LYS A 98 -12.65 -10.54 2.94
C LYS A 98 -12.72 -11.35 1.66
N HIS A 99 -11.60 -11.51 0.92
CA HIS A 99 -11.62 -12.27 -0.33
C HIS A 99 -11.63 -13.80 -0.13
N GLY A 100 -11.38 -14.29 1.09
CA GLY A 100 -11.58 -15.69 1.49
C GLY A 100 -10.49 -16.68 1.05
N VAL A 101 -9.50 -16.28 0.25
CA VAL A 101 -8.42 -17.16 -0.21
C VAL A 101 -7.32 -17.20 0.85
N ARG A 102 -7.02 -18.39 1.37
CA ARG A 102 -6.04 -18.59 2.46
C ARG A 102 -4.81 -19.40 2.05
N ASP A 103 -4.91 -20.10 0.93
CA ASP A 103 -3.85 -20.92 0.32
C ASP A 103 -4.12 -21.11 -1.18
N ASN A 104 -3.28 -21.88 -1.86
CA ASN A 104 -3.39 -22.15 -3.30
C ASN A 104 -4.54 -23.11 -3.68
N SER A 105 -5.35 -23.59 -2.71
CA SER A 105 -6.58 -24.35 -3.01
C SER A 105 -7.73 -23.47 -3.47
N PHE A 106 -7.68 -22.16 -3.17
CA PHE A 106 -8.76 -21.18 -3.39
C PHE A 106 -10.09 -21.57 -2.70
N THR A 107 -10.03 -22.45 -1.72
CA THR A 107 -11.22 -22.83 -0.94
C THR A 107 -11.71 -21.61 -0.16
N GLY A 108 -13.00 -21.30 -0.26
CA GLY A 108 -13.61 -20.15 0.42
C GLY A 108 -13.49 -18.83 -0.32
N LYS A 109 -12.93 -18.78 -1.55
CA LYS A 109 -12.83 -17.56 -2.35
C LYS A 109 -14.18 -16.85 -2.49
N ASN A 110 -14.17 -15.52 -2.33
CA ASN A 110 -15.35 -14.66 -2.35
C ASN A 110 -15.21 -13.51 -3.35
N TYR A 111 -14.84 -13.84 -4.58
CA TYR A 111 -14.69 -12.86 -5.67
C TYR A 111 -16.01 -12.25 -6.13
N ALA A 112 -17.14 -12.89 -5.82
CA ALA A 112 -18.45 -12.31 -6.10
C ALA A 112 -18.69 -11.02 -5.29
N ALA A 113 -18.30 -11.00 -4.01
CA ALA A 113 -18.39 -9.82 -3.15
C ALA A 113 -17.19 -8.87 -3.34
N HIS A 114 -16.03 -9.42 -3.67
CA HIS A 114 -14.77 -8.69 -3.81
C HIS A 114 -14.13 -9.00 -5.17
N PRO A 115 -14.69 -8.48 -6.28
CA PRO A 115 -14.15 -8.75 -7.61
C PRO A 115 -12.78 -8.08 -7.80
N ASP A 116 -11.98 -8.67 -8.69
CA ASP A 116 -10.70 -8.10 -9.12
C ASP A 116 -10.87 -6.72 -9.76
N PHE A 117 -9.78 -5.93 -9.81
CA PHE A 117 -9.84 -4.55 -10.27
C PHE A 117 -10.21 -4.42 -11.76
N LEU A 118 -9.84 -5.37 -12.63
CA LEU A 118 -10.25 -5.34 -14.04
C LEU A 118 -11.75 -5.57 -14.16
N THR A 119 -12.30 -6.55 -13.43
CA THR A 119 -13.75 -6.78 -13.33
C THR A 119 -14.51 -5.56 -12.77
N ARG A 120 -13.93 -4.84 -11.81
CA ARG A 120 -14.52 -3.58 -11.31
C ARG A 120 -14.54 -2.49 -12.39
N ILE A 121 -13.49 -2.41 -13.21
CA ILE A 121 -13.44 -1.50 -14.36
C ILE A 121 -14.54 -1.84 -15.35
N GLU A 122 -14.70 -3.10 -15.75
CA GLU A 122 -15.77 -3.57 -16.64
C GLU A 122 -17.16 -3.24 -16.12
N ASN A 123 -17.37 -3.42 -14.81
CA ASN A 123 -18.66 -3.13 -14.19
C ASN A 123 -18.99 -1.62 -14.17
N ALA A 124 -17.99 -0.76 -14.00
CA ALA A 124 -18.17 0.69 -13.83
C ALA A 124 -18.05 1.46 -15.15
N LYS A 125 -17.18 1.00 -16.05
CA LYS A 125 -16.80 1.68 -17.30
C LYS A 125 -16.63 0.65 -18.45
N PRO A 126 -17.68 -0.01 -18.92
CA PRO A 126 -17.59 -1.10 -19.91
C PRO A 126 -17.11 -0.65 -21.31
N ALA A 127 -16.78 0.63 -21.48
CA ALA A 127 -16.15 1.15 -22.70
C ALA A 127 -14.61 1.15 -22.62
N LEU A 128 -14.03 0.86 -21.45
CA LEU A 128 -12.60 0.68 -21.28
C LEU A 128 -12.24 -0.78 -21.59
N ASN A 129 -11.13 -0.96 -22.30
CA ASN A 129 -10.67 -2.30 -22.66
C ASN A 129 -9.74 -2.85 -21.56
N THR A 130 -9.98 -4.08 -21.14
CA THR A 130 -9.21 -4.76 -20.10
C THR A 130 -8.47 -5.98 -20.63
N TYR A 131 -7.26 -6.21 -20.06
CA TYR A 131 -6.40 -7.30 -20.46
C TYR A 131 -5.73 -7.98 -19.28
N ALA A 132 -5.68 -9.32 -19.25
CA ALA A 132 -4.91 -10.09 -18.28
C ALA A 132 -4.15 -11.22 -18.99
N ALA A 133 -2.86 -11.41 -18.64
CA ALA A 133 -2.03 -12.49 -19.16
C ALA A 133 -1.21 -13.12 -18.04
N ALA A 134 -1.21 -14.44 -17.96
CA ALA A 134 -0.46 -15.18 -16.94
C ALA A 134 -0.10 -16.57 -17.44
N ASP A 135 0.97 -17.13 -16.90
CA ASP A 135 1.35 -18.52 -17.09
C ASP A 135 1.22 -19.37 -15.81
N TRP A 136 0.77 -18.76 -14.71
CA TRP A 136 0.16 -19.50 -13.61
C TRP A 136 -1.37 -19.51 -13.79
N GLU A 137 -1.92 -20.71 -14.07
CA GLU A 137 -3.30 -20.88 -14.56
C GLU A 137 -4.36 -20.28 -13.65
N PRO A 138 -4.29 -20.34 -12.29
CA PRO A 138 -5.31 -19.75 -11.42
C PRO A 138 -5.53 -18.24 -11.59
N ILE A 139 -4.62 -17.52 -12.21
CA ILE A 139 -4.80 -16.07 -12.44
C ILE A 139 -5.84 -15.80 -13.51
N THR A 140 -5.79 -16.51 -14.64
CA THR A 140 -6.60 -16.20 -15.83
C THR A 140 -7.48 -17.34 -16.34
N SER A 141 -7.30 -18.57 -15.84
CA SER A 141 -8.04 -19.78 -16.23
C SER A 141 -8.89 -20.32 -15.09
N THR A 142 -9.94 -21.08 -15.44
CA THR A 142 -10.72 -21.88 -14.47
C THR A 142 -10.00 -23.13 -13.99
N ASP A 143 -8.88 -23.48 -14.61
CA ASP A 143 -8.03 -24.58 -14.17
C ASP A 143 -7.47 -24.29 -12.76
N GLN A 144 -7.20 -25.32 -11.99
CA GLN A 144 -6.66 -25.22 -10.62
C GLN A 144 -7.46 -24.29 -9.70
N ASN A 145 -8.78 -24.30 -9.83
CA ASN A 145 -9.71 -23.48 -9.02
C ASN A 145 -9.65 -21.96 -9.23
N GLY A 146 -9.01 -21.46 -10.30
CA GLY A 146 -9.11 -20.06 -10.73
C GLY A 146 -10.52 -19.67 -11.21
N PRO A 147 -10.69 -18.62 -11.97
CA PRO A 147 -9.72 -17.55 -12.15
C PRO A 147 -9.78 -16.49 -11.06
N ILE A 148 -8.68 -15.82 -10.80
CA ILE A 148 -8.65 -14.59 -10.01
C ILE A 148 -9.26 -13.45 -10.84
N TYR A 149 -8.78 -13.25 -12.07
CA TYR A 149 -9.37 -12.30 -13.03
C TYR A 149 -10.51 -12.96 -13.78
N SER A 150 -11.72 -12.45 -13.57
CA SER A 150 -12.96 -13.10 -14.00
C SER A 150 -13.15 -13.14 -15.52
N ALA A 151 -14.15 -13.88 -15.98
CA ALA A 151 -14.54 -13.94 -17.40
C ALA A 151 -15.11 -12.61 -17.94
N LYS A 152 -15.29 -11.59 -17.11
CA LYS A 152 -15.69 -10.25 -17.57
C LYS A 152 -14.54 -9.44 -18.18
N VAL A 153 -13.30 -9.78 -17.87
CA VAL A 153 -12.13 -9.18 -18.51
C VAL A 153 -12.19 -9.44 -20.01
N ASP A 154 -12.12 -8.40 -20.83
CA ASP A 154 -12.32 -8.48 -22.29
C ASP A 154 -11.40 -9.49 -22.97
N LYS A 155 -10.13 -9.50 -22.57
CA LYS A 155 -9.17 -10.44 -23.11
C LYS A 155 -8.28 -11.03 -22.02
N ARG A 156 -8.26 -12.37 -21.97
CA ARG A 156 -7.38 -13.12 -21.08
C ARG A 156 -6.50 -14.07 -21.89
N LEU A 157 -5.22 -14.15 -21.52
CA LEU A 157 -4.29 -15.15 -22.00
C LEU A 157 -3.84 -16.01 -20.82
N SER A 158 -3.96 -17.33 -20.95
CA SER A 158 -3.46 -18.30 -19.97
C SER A 158 -2.50 -19.24 -20.66
N LEU A 159 -1.29 -19.35 -20.15
CA LEU A 159 -0.31 -20.38 -20.48
C LEU A 159 -0.13 -21.32 -19.29
N LYS A 160 0.72 -22.34 -19.40
CA LYS A 160 0.82 -23.42 -18.38
C LYS A 160 2.24 -23.56 -17.87
N GLY A 161 2.67 -22.58 -17.06
CA GLY A 161 4.02 -22.51 -16.50
C GLY A 161 4.38 -23.73 -15.65
N ASP A 162 3.45 -24.21 -14.80
CA ASP A 162 3.63 -25.42 -13.99
C ASP A 162 3.90 -26.68 -14.85
N ARG A 163 3.29 -26.77 -16.01
CA ARG A 163 3.45 -27.91 -16.90
C ARG A 163 4.63 -27.76 -17.87
N ASP A 164 4.76 -26.58 -18.47
CA ASP A 164 5.64 -26.34 -19.62
C ASP A 164 6.93 -25.63 -19.24
N GLY A 165 7.04 -25.20 -17.96
CA GLY A 165 8.17 -24.47 -17.38
C GLY A 165 8.09 -22.96 -17.58
N TYR A 166 8.18 -22.18 -16.49
CA TYR A 166 8.08 -20.70 -16.49
C TYR A 166 9.17 -20.05 -17.35
N GLY A 167 10.40 -20.59 -17.36
CA GLY A 167 11.48 -20.08 -18.22
C GLY A 167 11.16 -20.14 -19.72
N SER A 168 10.22 -21.01 -20.15
CA SER A 168 9.71 -21.06 -21.52
C SER A 168 8.42 -20.28 -21.73
N GLU A 169 7.57 -20.14 -20.70
CA GLU A 169 6.26 -19.53 -20.82
C GLU A 169 6.29 -18.02 -20.54
N ASP A 170 7.07 -17.53 -19.57
CA ASP A 170 7.28 -16.09 -19.31
C ASP A 170 7.64 -15.30 -20.58
N PRO A 171 8.61 -15.75 -21.44
CA PRO A 171 8.90 -15.08 -22.70
C PRO A 171 7.72 -15.00 -23.67
N LYS A 172 6.83 -16.01 -23.67
CA LYS A 172 5.63 -16.03 -24.52
C LYS A 172 4.56 -15.10 -23.97
N ILE A 173 4.34 -15.08 -22.64
CA ILE A 173 3.48 -14.10 -21.97
C ILE A 173 3.96 -12.69 -22.29
N ALA A 174 5.26 -12.40 -22.10
CA ALA A 174 5.80 -11.07 -22.36
C ALA A 174 5.68 -10.66 -23.83
N ALA A 175 5.88 -11.59 -24.77
CA ALA A 175 5.74 -11.30 -26.20
C ALA A 175 4.28 -11.01 -26.59
N ALA A 176 3.34 -11.83 -26.11
CA ALA A 176 1.92 -11.64 -26.38
C ALA A 176 1.40 -10.35 -25.74
N ALA A 177 1.76 -10.07 -24.48
CA ALA A 177 1.39 -8.85 -23.78
C ALA A 177 2.00 -7.60 -24.44
N ALA A 178 3.26 -7.64 -24.89
CA ALA A 178 3.88 -6.55 -25.62
C ALA A 178 3.14 -6.25 -26.94
N ALA A 179 2.75 -7.29 -27.67
CA ALA A 179 1.97 -7.12 -28.91
C ALA A 179 0.58 -6.53 -28.60
N GLU A 180 -0.09 -6.95 -27.53
CA GLU A 180 -1.37 -6.39 -27.09
C GLU A 180 -1.24 -4.93 -26.69
N LEU A 181 -0.28 -4.60 -25.83
CA LEU A 181 -0.01 -3.25 -25.35
C LEU A 181 0.32 -2.28 -26.51
N GLN A 182 1.12 -2.72 -27.48
CA GLN A 182 1.56 -1.86 -28.58
C GLN A 182 0.49 -1.69 -29.67
N ASN A 183 -0.21 -2.75 -30.04
CA ASN A 183 -1.02 -2.79 -31.27
C ASN A 183 -2.53 -2.76 -31.03
N GLN A 184 -2.97 -3.09 -29.82
CA GLN A 184 -4.36 -3.01 -29.37
C GLN A 184 -4.53 -1.78 -28.47
N ASN A 185 -5.67 -1.62 -27.86
CA ASN A 185 -5.92 -0.45 -27.02
C ASN A 185 -6.39 -0.84 -25.59
N PRO A 186 -5.63 -1.65 -24.82
CA PRO A 186 -6.00 -1.90 -23.44
C PRO A 186 -5.84 -0.62 -22.62
N ASP A 187 -6.84 -0.32 -21.77
CA ASP A 187 -6.84 0.80 -20.85
C ASP A 187 -6.33 0.38 -19.47
N ALA A 188 -6.62 -0.87 -19.08
CA ALA A 188 -6.10 -1.48 -17.87
C ALA A 188 -5.61 -2.90 -18.14
N SER A 189 -4.39 -3.21 -17.69
CA SER A 189 -3.75 -4.49 -17.96
C SER A 189 -3.10 -5.07 -16.72
N PHE A 190 -3.14 -6.40 -16.61
CA PHE A 190 -2.36 -7.19 -15.66
C PHE A 190 -1.52 -8.23 -16.43
N VAL A 191 -0.21 -8.29 -16.15
CA VAL A 191 0.71 -9.25 -16.77
C VAL A 191 1.53 -9.91 -15.66
N TYR A 192 1.50 -11.23 -15.60
CA TYR A 192 2.18 -12.05 -14.61
C TYR A 192 3.35 -12.82 -15.22
N LEU A 193 4.45 -12.93 -14.47
CA LEU A 193 5.66 -13.68 -14.81
C LEU A 193 6.08 -14.51 -13.58
N GLY A 194 6.23 -15.83 -13.74
CA GLY A 194 6.39 -16.79 -12.64
C GLY A 194 7.81 -17.34 -12.44
N GLU A 195 8.77 -17.05 -13.34
CA GLU A 195 10.09 -17.70 -13.33
C GLU A 195 10.91 -17.43 -12.06
N ILE A 196 10.76 -16.24 -11.42
CA ILE A 196 11.53 -15.89 -10.22
C ILE A 196 11.14 -16.77 -9.04
N ASP A 197 9.84 -17.01 -8.81
CA ASP A 197 9.36 -17.92 -7.78
C ASP A 197 9.87 -19.34 -8.00
N HIS A 198 9.81 -19.84 -9.24
CA HIS A 198 10.34 -21.16 -9.58
C HIS A 198 11.85 -21.28 -9.27
N ALA A 199 12.64 -20.24 -9.54
CA ALA A 199 14.07 -20.22 -9.19
C ALA A 199 14.25 -20.14 -7.65
N GLY A 200 13.40 -19.42 -6.94
CA GLY A 200 13.36 -19.38 -5.49
C GLY A 200 13.13 -20.76 -4.88
N HIS A 201 12.18 -21.52 -5.39
CA HIS A 201 11.91 -22.89 -4.96
C HIS A 201 13.07 -23.85 -5.24
N SER A 202 13.70 -23.74 -6.40
CA SER A 202 14.72 -24.68 -6.84
C SER A 202 16.11 -24.41 -6.28
N SER A 203 16.44 -23.14 -6.00
CA SER A 203 17.82 -22.71 -5.70
C SER A 203 17.93 -21.78 -4.48
N GLY A 204 16.82 -21.27 -3.95
CA GLY A 204 16.77 -20.31 -2.86
C GLY A 204 17.05 -18.85 -3.28
N ALA A 205 16.49 -17.90 -2.53
CA ALA A 205 16.62 -16.48 -2.86
C ALA A 205 18.04 -15.92 -2.68
N ALA A 206 18.94 -16.63 -1.96
CA ALA A 206 20.34 -16.23 -1.84
C ALA A 206 21.22 -16.71 -3.01
N SER A 207 20.70 -17.52 -3.92
CA SER A 207 21.48 -18.14 -5.00
C SER A 207 21.80 -17.15 -6.14
N GLN A 208 22.89 -17.48 -6.89
CA GLN A 208 23.21 -16.74 -8.12
C GLN A 208 22.13 -16.98 -9.20
N GLU A 209 21.57 -18.20 -9.28
CA GLU A 209 20.50 -18.53 -10.22
C GLU A 209 19.26 -17.62 -10.02
N TYR A 210 18.91 -17.31 -8.77
CA TYR A 210 17.80 -16.40 -8.48
C TYR A 210 18.10 -14.97 -8.99
N LEU A 211 19.33 -14.46 -8.81
CA LEU A 211 19.74 -13.16 -9.35
C LEU A 211 19.75 -13.15 -10.89
N ASP A 212 20.24 -14.22 -11.51
CA ASP A 212 20.28 -14.37 -12.96
C ASP A 212 18.86 -14.48 -13.55
N THR A 213 17.93 -15.12 -12.83
CA THR A 213 16.52 -15.18 -13.19
C THR A 213 15.86 -13.80 -13.12
N ILE A 214 16.12 -13.02 -12.06
CA ILE A 214 15.64 -11.63 -11.98
C ILE A 214 16.14 -10.83 -13.20
N ALA A 215 17.41 -11.00 -13.59
CA ALA A 215 17.95 -10.31 -14.76
C ALA A 215 17.25 -10.73 -16.08
N ARG A 216 16.90 -12.02 -16.23
CA ARG A 216 16.14 -12.50 -17.39
C ARG A 216 14.72 -11.90 -17.42
N VAL A 217 14.02 -11.92 -16.29
CA VAL A 217 12.68 -11.36 -16.16
C VAL A 217 12.68 -9.83 -16.37
N ASP A 218 13.72 -9.13 -15.91
CA ASP A 218 13.90 -7.70 -16.17
C ASP A 218 13.93 -7.37 -17.66
N VAL A 219 14.56 -8.22 -18.48
CA VAL A 219 14.54 -8.07 -19.96
C VAL A 219 13.12 -8.19 -20.50
N LEU A 220 12.31 -9.09 -19.95
CA LEU A 220 10.90 -9.24 -20.35
C LEU A 220 10.07 -8.01 -19.95
N ILE A 221 10.28 -7.48 -18.76
CA ILE A 221 9.69 -6.20 -18.34
C ILE A 221 10.09 -5.08 -19.29
N GLY A 222 11.36 -5.02 -19.68
CA GLY A 222 11.87 -4.05 -20.67
C GLY A 222 11.13 -4.11 -22.01
N LYS A 223 10.71 -5.31 -22.46
CA LYS A 223 9.89 -5.47 -23.68
C LYS A 223 8.50 -4.85 -23.49
N LEU A 224 7.84 -5.07 -22.33
CA LEU A 224 6.54 -4.47 -22.03
C LEU A 224 6.61 -2.95 -21.98
N LEU A 225 7.60 -2.40 -21.28
CA LEU A 225 7.82 -0.94 -21.21
C LEU A 225 8.11 -0.33 -22.58
N THR A 226 8.85 -1.03 -23.43
CA THR A 226 9.14 -0.60 -24.79
C THR A 226 7.88 -0.63 -25.66
N ALA A 227 7.06 -1.66 -25.53
CA ALA A 227 5.79 -1.76 -26.23
C ALA A 227 4.84 -0.60 -25.90
N VAL A 228 4.74 -0.23 -24.62
CA VAL A 228 3.98 0.95 -24.19
C VAL A 228 4.52 2.23 -24.83
N LYS A 229 5.84 2.46 -24.82
CA LYS A 229 6.48 3.66 -25.39
C LYS A 229 6.33 3.74 -26.91
N ASN A 230 6.28 2.61 -27.60
CA ASN A 230 6.19 2.54 -29.05
C ASN A 230 4.75 2.67 -29.59
N ARG A 231 3.76 2.90 -28.74
CA ARG A 231 2.38 3.13 -29.14
C ARG A 231 2.28 4.42 -29.97
N PRO A 232 1.56 4.41 -31.09
CA PRO A 232 1.35 5.63 -31.87
C PRO A 232 0.67 6.76 -31.07
N THR A 233 -0.11 6.40 -30.06
CA THR A 233 -0.88 7.29 -29.20
C THR A 233 -0.19 7.64 -27.87
N TYR A 234 1.04 7.13 -27.63
CA TYR A 234 1.75 7.28 -26.35
C TYR A 234 1.82 8.73 -25.85
N ALA A 235 2.03 9.70 -26.75
CA ALA A 235 2.11 11.11 -26.40
C ALA A 235 0.76 11.70 -25.90
N GLN A 236 -0.36 11.02 -26.16
CA GLN A 236 -1.71 11.37 -25.70
C GLN A 236 -2.20 10.48 -24.55
N GLU A 237 -1.31 9.69 -23.94
CA GLU A 237 -1.64 8.72 -22.89
C GLU A 237 -0.91 9.00 -21.59
N ASN A 238 -1.60 8.89 -20.48
CA ASN A 238 -1.06 8.97 -19.12
C ASN A 238 -0.93 7.55 -18.56
N TRP A 239 0.22 6.93 -18.73
CA TRP A 239 0.49 5.59 -18.24
C TRP A 239 0.91 5.59 -16.77
N LYS A 240 0.21 4.80 -15.96
CA LYS A 240 0.69 4.37 -14.64
C LYS A 240 1.18 2.93 -14.74
N ILE A 241 2.45 2.72 -14.42
CA ILE A 241 3.11 1.41 -14.42
C ILE A 241 3.33 1.00 -12.97
N LEU A 242 2.83 -0.16 -12.59
CA LEU A 242 3.04 -0.78 -11.29
C LEU A 242 3.76 -2.11 -11.48
N VAL A 243 4.78 -2.38 -10.66
CA VAL A 243 5.42 -3.70 -10.57
C VAL A 243 5.35 -4.15 -9.12
N THR A 244 4.92 -5.37 -8.87
CA THR A 244 4.75 -5.90 -7.53
C THR A 244 5.02 -7.40 -7.48
N THR A 245 5.20 -7.93 -6.27
CA THR A 245 5.27 -9.35 -5.95
C THR A 245 4.19 -9.70 -4.94
N ASP A 246 3.80 -10.94 -4.88
CA ASP A 246 2.74 -11.45 -4.00
C ASP A 246 3.25 -11.95 -2.65
N HIS A 247 4.49 -12.43 -2.58
CA HIS A 247 5.24 -12.82 -1.38
C HIS A 247 6.75 -12.77 -1.64
N GLY A 248 7.54 -12.99 -0.61
CA GLY A 248 8.98 -13.16 -0.70
C GLY A 248 9.39 -14.64 -0.61
N HIS A 249 10.70 -14.87 -0.52
CA HIS A 249 11.32 -16.18 -0.36
C HIS A 249 12.35 -16.17 0.76
N THR A 250 12.54 -17.30 1.44
CA THR A 250 13.70 -17.49 2.32
C THR A 250 14.99 -17.62 1.51
N ASP A 251 16.11 -17.33 2.14
CA ASP A 251 17.42 -17.48 1.50
C ASP A 251 17.70 -18.94 1.04
N ALA A 252 17.22 -19.92 1.80
CA ALA A 252 17.35 -21.34 1.48
C ALA A 252 16.34 -21.87 0.46
N GLY A 253 15.30 -21.06 0.15
CA GLY A 253 14.20 -21.43 -0.73
C GLY A 253 12.90 -21.72 0.03
N GLY A 254 11.78 -21.54 -0.68
CA GLY A 254 10.43 -21.74 -0.14
C GLY A 254 9.85 -20.51 0.52
N HIS A 255 8.54 -20.59 0.72
CA HIS A 255 7.67 -19.56 1.31
C HIS A 255 6.45 -20.24 1.96
N GLY A 256 5.51 -19.46 2.51
CA GLY A 256 4.28 -19.96 3.15
C GLY A 256 4.27 -19.73 4.66
N GLY A 257 5.40 -19.32 5.25
CA GLY A 257 5.58 -19.10 6.69
C GLY A 257 5.44 -17.64 7.11
N SER A 258 5.96 -17.33 8.30
CA SER A 258 5.80 -16.03 8.98
C SER A 258 7.07 -15.19 9.01
N SER A 259 8.19 -15.68 8.44
CA SER A 259 9.45 -14.92 8.45
C SER A 259 9.31 -13.60 7.68
N ILE A 260 10.09 -12.60 8.09
CA ILE A 260 10.09 -11.29 7.41
C ILE A 260 10.55 -11.40 5.94
N GLN A 261 11.31 -12.44 5.60
CA GLN A 261 11.74 -12.72 4.23
C GLN A 261 10.55 -13.18 3.37
N GLU A 262 9.73 -14.11 3.88
CA GLU A 262 8.55 -14.63 3.18
C GLU A 262 7.43 -13.60 3.10
N ARG A 263 7.27 -12.77 4.16
CA ARG A 263 6.31 -11.67 4.22
C ARG A 263 6.76 -10.43 3.44
N GLY A 264 8.03 -10.36 3.06
CA GLY A 264 8.59 -9.20 2.37
C GLY A 264 8.04 -9.03 0.96
N THR A 265 7.29 -7.96 0.72
CA THR A 265 6.74 -7.58 -0.59
C THR A 265 7.15 -6.17 -0.97
N PHE A 266 6.78 -5.73 -2.17
CA PHE A 266 7.05 -4.37 -2.62
C PHE A 266 6.09 -3.91 -3.70
N VAL A 267 6.03 -2.58 -3.87
CA VAL A 267 5.40 -1.94 -5.02
C VAL A 267 6.39 -0.93 -5.62
N ILE A 268 6.70 -1.10 -6.89
CA ILE A 268 7.41 -0.09 -7.70
C ILE A 268 6.36 0.57 -8.57
N ALA A 269 6.28 1.90 -8.56
CA ALA A 269 5.26 2.63 -9.30
C ALA A 269 5.85 3.84 -10.04
N LYS A 270 5.40 4.05 -11.28
CA LYS A 270 5.77 5.23 -12.08
C LYS A 270 4.55 5.74 -12.83
N GLY A 271 4.39 7.04 -12.92
CA GLY A 271 3.33 7.69 -13.69
C GLY A 271 2.75 8.93 -13.01
N PRO A 272 1.59 9.41 -13.46
CA PRO A 272 0.97 10.60 -12.92
C PRO A 272 0.80 10.55 -11.39
N GLY A 273 1.21 11.63 -10.70
CA GLY A 273 1.09 11.75 -9.25
C GLY A 273 2.11 10.93 -8.43
N ILE A 274 3.08 10.28 -9.07
CA ILE A 274 4.15 9.52 -8.40
C ILE A 274 5.47 10.30 -8.49
N PRO A 275 6.02 10.80 -7.38
CA PRO A 275 7.30 11.51 -7.39
C PRO A 275 8.47 10.60 -7.76
N ALA A 276 9.38 11.08 -8.62
CA ALA A 276 10.56 10.34 -9.01
C ALA A 276 11.52 10.12 -7.82
N GLY A 277 12.08 8.92 -7.71
CA GLY A 277 13.04 8.54 -6.67
C GLY A 277 12.45 8.52 -5.25
N SER A 278 11.12 8.51 -5.11
CA SER A 278 10.49 8.44 -3.80
C SER A 278 10.57 7.03 -3.20
N VAL A 279 10.67 6.98 -1.88
CA VAL A 279 10.67 5.74 -1.10
C VAL A 279 9.59 5.83 -0.02
N ARG A 280 8.82 4.75 0.16
CA ARG A 280 7.76 4.66 1.18
C ARG A 280 7.75 3.28 1.82
N ASP A 281 7.32 3.20 3.08
CA ASP A 281 7.17 1.96 3.84
C ASP A 281 5.74 1.74 4.36
N ASP A 282 4.81 2.66 4.04
CA ASP A 282 3.39 2.59 4.41
C ASP A 282 2.52 1.87 3.36
N VAL A 283 3.06 1.58 2.18
CA VAL A 283 2.32 0.95 1.07
C VAL A 283 2.05 -0.53 1.37
N LYS A 284 0.83 -0.98 1.04
CA LYS A 284 0.40 -2.37 1.19
C LYS A 284 -0.01 -2.95 -0.18
N LEU A 285 -0.02 -4.28 -0.33
CA LEU A 285 -0.39 -4.93 -1.60
C LEU A 285 -1.82 -4.60 -2.06
N VAL A 286 -2.73 -4.37 -1.13
CA VAL A 286 -4.11 -3.93 -1.42
C VAL A 286 -4.17 -2.58 -2.14
N ASP A 287 -3.12 -1.77 -2.07
CA ASP A 287 -3.04 -0.44 -2.69
C ASP A 287 -2.86 -0.51 -4.21
N VAL A 288 -2.41 -1.67 -4.73
CA VAL A 288 -2.22 -1.88 -6.18
C VAL A 288 -3.56 -1.76 -6.91
N ALA A 289 -4.59 -2.50 -6.48
CA ALA A 289 -5.93 -2.40 -7.07
C ALA A 289 -6.52 -1.00 -6.91
N ALA A 290 -6.39 -0.39 -5.72
CA ALA A 290 -6.88 0.96 -5.47
C ALA A 290 -6.23 2.00 -6.40
N THR A 291 -4.93 1.87 -6.62
CA THR A 291 -4.16 2.75 -7.52
C THR A 291 -4.55 2.53 -8.99
N ALA A 292 -4.73 1.29 -9.41
CA ALA A 292 -5.15 0.95 -10.77
C ALA A 292 -6.55 1.51 -11.08
N LEU A 293 -7.50 1.33 -10.16
CA LEU A 293 -8.86 1.86 -10.29
C LEU A 293 -8.88 3.38 -10.33
N GLN A 294 -8.15 4.04 -9.43
CA GLN A 294 -8.05 5.50 -9.40
C GLN A 294 -7.48 6.05 -10.71
N GLN A 295 -6.45 5.40 -11.28
CA GLN A 295 -5.81 5.84 -12.53
C GLN A 295 -6.82 5.95 -13.67
N VAL A 296 -7.76 5.03 -13.76
CA VAL A 296 -8.78 5.02 -14.81
C VAL A 296 -10.12 5.63 -14.34
N GLY A 297 -10.13 6.30 -13.19
CA GLY A 297 -11.27 7.02 -12.66
C GLY A 297 -12.45 6.13 -12.25
N VAL A 298 -12.17 4.95 -11.68
CA VAL A 298 -13.16 4.04 -11.08
C VAL A 298 -13.09 4.18 -9.54
N PRO A 299 -14.25 4.24 -8.84
CA PRO A 299 -14.26 4.36 -7.38
C PRO A 299 -13.57 3.20 -6.65
N THR A 300 -12.88 3.52 -5.56
CA THR A 300 -12.19 2.55 -4.69
C THR A 300 -13.01 2.13 -3.47
N THR A 301 -14.28 2.49 -3.42
CA THR A 301 -15.17 2.19 -2.29
C THR A 301 -15.21 0.68 -1.99
N GLY A 302 -15.07 0.34 -0.70
CA GLY A 302 -15.10 -1.06 -0.22
C GLY A 302 -13.77 -1.81 -0.33
N LEU A 303 -12.70 -1.15 -0.78
CA LEU A 303 -11.34 -1.68 -0.69
C LEU A 303 -10.75 -1.45 0.71
N ASP A 304 -9.76 -2.26 1.07
CA ASP A 304 -8.85 -2.01 2.19
C ASP A 304 -7.67 -1.14 1.74
N GLY A 305 -7.39 -1.16 0.45
CA GLY A 305 -6.32 -0.39 -0.17
C GLY A 305 -6.66 1.08 -0.38
N VAL A 306 -5.63 1.93 -0.34
CA VAL A 306 -5.69 3.35 -0.70
C VAL A 306 -4.78 3.61 -1.91
N PRO A 307 -5.13 4.57 -2.79
CA PRO A 307 -4.28 4.89 -3.92
C PRO A 307 -2.92 5.46 -3.50
N LEU A 308 -1.85 5.12 -4.22
CA LEU A 308 -0.47 5.54 -3.91
C LEU A 308 -0.27 7.06 -3.87
N ASN A 309 -1.06 7.83 -4.60
CA ASN A 309 -1.02 9.28 -4.58
C ASN A 309 -1.94 9.93 -3.51
N ALA A 310 -2.55 9.13 -2.67
CA ALA A 310 -3.37 9.57 -1.53
C ALA A 310 -2.95 8.76 -0.29
N PRO A 311 -1.74 8.98 0.26
CA PRO A 311 -1.24 8.24 1.41
C PRO A 311 -2.15 8.46 2.62
N ASP A 312 -2.31 7.41 3.40
CA ASP A 312 -3.09 7.39 4.64
C ASP A 312 -2.16 7.68 5.82
N ASN A 313 -1.61 8.88 5.87
CA ASN A 313 -0.70 9.30 6.93
C ASN A 313 -1.47 9.86 8.13
N ASP A 314 -1.05 9.47 9.33
CA ASP A 314 -1.60 9.96 10.58
C ASP A 314 -0.56 10.65 11.49
N ALA A 315 -0.93 10.86 12.76
CA ALA A 315 -0.03 11.49 13.73
C ALA A 315 1.17 10.62 14.09
N PHE A 316 1.02 9.28 14.09
CA PHE A 316 2.06 8.34 14.48
C PHE A 316 3.16 8.25 13.43
N ASP A 317 2.84 8.40 12.15
CA ASP A 317 3.81 8.38 11.05
C ASP A 317 4.83 9.52 11.12
N THR A 318 4.48 10.63 11.81
CA THR A 318 5.42 11.72 12.09
C THR A 318 6.62 11.28 12.93
N LEU A 319 6.51 10.13 13.61
CA LEU A 319 7.56 9.58 14.48
C LEU A 319 8.63 8.79 13.73
N ARG A 320 8.45 8.49 12.44
CA ARG A 320 9.41 7.69 11.67
C ARG A 320 10.85 8.19 11.79
N ALA A 321 11.07 9.49 11.80
CA ALA A 321 12.41 10.08 11.96
C ALA A 321 13.01 9.87 13.35
N ASN A 322 12.19 9.53 14.35
CA ASN A 322 12.58 9.36 15.75
C ASN A 322 12.74 7.89 16.16
N LEU A 323 12.49 6.95 15.24
CA LEU A 323 12.60 5.52 15.53
C LEU A 323 14.03 5.13 15.88
N GLN A 324 14.16 4.26 16.88
CA GLN A 324 15.41 3.77 17.45
C GLN A 324 15.63 2.30 17.10
N ALA A 325 16.87 1.86 17.17
CA ALA A 325 17.23 0.46 17.11
C ALA A 325 16.91 -0.23 18.44
N ARG A 326 16.79 -1.57 18.42
CA ARG A 326 16.53 -2.39 19.61
C ARG A 326 17.54 -2.13 20.74
N VAL A 327 17.10 -2.31 21.97
CA VAL A 327 17.89 -2.21 23.20
C VAL A 327 18.05 -3.59 23.83
N ASP A 328 16.94 -4.21 24.23
CA ASP A 328 16.91 -5.51 24.92
C ASP A 328 16.55 -6.66 23.97
N GLU A 329 15.74 -6.40 22.97
CA GLU A 329 15.29 -7.39 22.00
C GLU A 329 16.46 -8.09 21.28
N THR A 330 16.34 -9.41 21.08
CA THR A 330 17.37 -10.22 20.41
C THR A 330 16.94 -10.77 19.05
N GLY A 331 15.63 -10.93 18.81
CA GLY A 331 15.06 -11.43 17.55
C GLY A 331 15.14 -10.44 16.39
N ILE A 332 15.28 -9.15 16.69
CA ILE A 332 15.30 -8.06 15.72
C ILE A 332 16.75 -7.76 15.30
N PRO A 333 17.05 -7.61 13.99
CA PRO A 333 18.39 -7.21 13.54
C PRO A 333 18.80 -5.86 14.16
N ALA A 334 20.06 -5.74 14.63
CA ALA A 334 20.57 -4.53 15.30
C ALA A 334 20.53 -3.26 14.42
N SER A 335 20.48 -3.42 13.10
CA SER A 335 20.35 -2.31 12.13
C SER A 335 18.92 -1.82 11.94
N THR A 336 17.92 -2.59 12.37
CA THR A 336 16.50 -2.24 12.21
C THR A 336 16.12 -1.19 13.26
N LYS A 337 15.76 0.01 12.80
CA LYS A 337 15.19 1.06 13.62
C LYS A 337 13.67 1.01 13.48
N GLY A 338 12.95 0.79 14.57
CA GLY A 338 11.53 0.57 14.43
C GLY A 338 10.68 0.81 15.66
N PHE A 339 11.22 1.41 16.74
CA PHE A 339 10.40 1.78 17.91
C PHE A 339 10.77 3.14 18.51
N THR A 340 9.83 3.75 19.22
CA THR A 340 10.07 4.90 20.12
C THR A 340 8.99 4.96 21.20
N HIS A 341 9.34 5.52 22.37
CA HIS A 341 8.37 5.84 23.43
C HIS A 341 7.92 7.30 23.41
N THR A 342 8.48 8.12 22.51
CA THR A 342 8.09 9.52 22.40
C THR A 342 6.75 9.61 21.63
N PRO A 343 5.66 10.06 22.27
CA PRO A 343 4.39 10.21 21.59
C PRO A 343 4.43 11.39 20.58
N PRO A 344 3.60 11.39 19.55
CA PRO A 344 3.50 12.52 18.63
C PRO A 344 2.94 13.77 19.32
N ALA A 345 3.09 14.91 18.66
CA ALA A 345 2.66 16.21 19.21
C ALA A 345 1.17 16.18 19.65
N GLY A 346 0.93 16.59 20.90
CA GLY A 346 -0.41 16.63 21.50
C GLY A 346 -0.90 15.29 22.09
N TRP A 347 -0.24 14.18 21.80
CA TRP A 347 -0.49 12.89 22.43
C TRP A 347 0.32 12.73 23.72
N ALA A 348 -0.08 11.82 24.58
CA ALA A 348 0.65 11.47 25.81
C ALA A 348 0.50 9.98 26.13
N VAL A 349 1.48 9.46 26.89
CA VAL A 349 1.41 8.13 27.49
C VAL A 349 1.45 8.28 29.01
N ASP A 350 0.49 7.71 29.71
CA ASP A 350 0.44 7.67 31.16
C ASP A 350 0.88 6.29 31.66
N ASN A 351 2.12 6.23 32.16
CA ASN A 351 2.73 5.05 32.76
C ASN A 351 2.74 5.10 34.31
N SER A 352 1.94 5.96 34.92
CA SER A 352 1.93 6.13 36.40
C SER A 352 1.57 4.84 37.18
N LYS A 353 0.94 3.87 36.49
CA LYS A 353 0.58 2.57 37.05
C LYS A 353 1.41 1.42 36.49
N MET A 354 2.35 1.71 35.60
CA MET A 354 3.22 0.73 34.98
C MET A 354 4.19 0.13 35.99
N GLY A 355 4.41 -1.17 35.93
CA GLY A 355 5.49 -1.83 36.64
C GLY A 355 6.88 -1.29 36.23
N THR A 356 7.93 -1.75 36.87
CA THR A 356 9.30 -1.33 36.57
C THR A 356 10.16 -2.50 36.09
N GLY A 357 11.10 -2.25 35.18
CA GLY A 357 11.87 -3.29 34.50
C GLY A 357 11.16 -3.78 33.24
N GLY A 358 11.34 -5.04 32.92
CA GLY A 358 10.83 -5.64 31.67
C GLY A 358 11.68 -5.27 30.47
N VAL A 359 11.26 -5.75 29.28
CA VAL A 359 11.91 -5.41 28.01
C VAL A 359 11.71 -3.92 27.71
N THR A 360 12.79 -3.23 27.46
CA THR A 360 12.80 -1.76 27.33
C THR A 360 11.89 -1.27 26.21
N GLU A 361 11.89 -1.95 25.08
CA GLU A 361 11.12 -1.60 23.89
C GLU A 361 9.61 -1.58 24.16
N TRP A 362 9.15 -2.41 25.10
CA TRP A 362 7.72 -2.63 25.38
C TRP A 362 7.28 -2.13 26.75
N ALA A 363 8.06 -1.24 27.38
CA ALA A 363 7.71 -0.68 28.71
C ALA A 363 6.60 0.39 28.62
N GLY A 364 5.36 -0.02 28.49
CA GLY A 364 4.17 0.80 28.26
C GLY A 364 3.82 0.91 26.78
N TRP A 365 2.95 1.87 26.41
CA TRP A 365 2.68 2.10 24.99
C TRP A 365 3.94 2.54 24.28
N ALA A 366 4.31 1.81 23.24
CA ALA A 366 5.37 2.15 22.29
C ALA A 366 4.77 2.48 20.92
N PHE A 367 5.54 3.16 20.08
CA PHE A 367 5.19 3.41 18.68
C PHE A 367 6.20 2.65 17.83
N ALA A 368 5.72 1.73 17.00
CA ALA A 368 6.59 0.79 16.28
C ALA A 368 6.13 0.56 14.84
N THR A 369 7.06 0.06 14.01
CA THR A 369 6.75 -0.45 12.67
C THR A 369 6.41 -1.95 12.74
N ASP A 370 5.66 -2.44 11.74
CA ASP A 370 5.36 -3.87 11.61
C ASP A 370 6.63 -4.72 11.52
N GLU A 371 7.62 -4.27 10.74
CA GLU A 371 8.90 -4.96 10.60
C GLU A 371 9.64 -5.13 11.94
N PHE A 372 9.56 -4.13 12.82
CA PHE A 372 10.19 -4.20 14.13
C PHE A 372 9.39 -5.09 15.10
N TRP A 373 8.11 -4.81 15.27
CA TRP A 373 7.29 -5.49 16.26
C TRP A 373 7.06 -6.97 15.93
N SER A 374 6.78 -7.33 14.67
CA SER A 374 6.52 -8.72 14.29
C SER A 374 7.77 -9.61 14.27
N GLN A 375 8.97 -9.01 14.36
CA GLN A 375 10.23 -9.77 14.48
C GLN A 375 10.66 -10.05 15.92
N SER A 376 10.08 -9.37 16.94
CA SER A 376 10.39 -9.67 18.34
C SER A 376 10.03 -11.12 18.65
N GLN A 377 8.82 -11.55 18.27
CA GLN A 377 8.42 -12.95 18.35
C GLN A 377 7.45 -13.29 17.22
N ARG A 378 7.76 -14.36 16.46
CA ARG A 378 6.96 -14.83 15.34
C ARG A 378 5.86 -15.79 15.79
N ASP A 379 4.86 -15.99 14.91
CA ASP A 379 3.78 -16.98 15.07
C ASP A 379 2.85 -16.68 16.25
N GLN A 380 2.90 -15.47 16.79
CA GLN A 380 1.98 -14.99 17.83
C GLN A 380 0.81 -14.16 17.28
N TRP A 381 0.59 -14.16 15.97
CA TRP A 381 -0.46 -13.43 15.26
C TRP A 381 -0.21 -11.92 15.13
N ARG A 382 1.00 -11.44 15.41
CA ARG A 382 1.40 -10.04 15.16
C ARG A 382 1.36 -9.70 13.69
N GLU A 383 1.67 -10.69 12.84
CA GLU A 383 1.65 -10.63 11.39
C GLU A 383 0.26 -10.36 10.81
N LEU A 384 -0.81 -10.51 11.61
CA LEU A 384 -2.17 -10.19 11.20
C LEU A 384 -2.50 -8.70 11.31
N ASN A 385 -1.60 -7.85 11.81
CA ASN A 385 -1.81 -6.41 11.93
C ASN A 385 -1.70 -5.68 10.58
N VAL A 386 -2.38 -6.20 9.57
CA VAL A 386 -2.26 -5.72 8.18
C VAL A 386 -2.94 -4.37 7.92
N ARG A 387 -3.82 -3.91 8.81
CA ARG A 387 -4.53 -2.63 8.63
C ARG A 387 -3.78 -1.45 9.23
N SER A 388 -2.87 -1.70 10.16
CA SER A 388 -1.94 -0.63 10.59
C SER A 388 -0.92 -0.32 9.49
N ARG A 389 -0.57 0.96 9.37
CA ARG A 389 0.33 1.45 8.34
C ARG A 389 1.51 2.17 8.99
N ASP A 390 2.67 2.09 8.36
CA ASP A 390 3.91 2.74 8.77
C ASP A 390 4.22 2.62 10.28
N VAL A 391 3.95 3.64 11.08
CA VAL A 391 4.16 3.65 12.53
C VAL A 391 2.83 3.60 13.25
N PHE A 392 2.64 2.64 14.13
CA PHE A 392 1.42 2.47 14.92
C PHE A 392 1.74 2.35 16.43
N ALA A 393 0.75 2.63 17.27
CA ALA A 393 0.89 2.44 18.71
C ALA A 393 0.66 0.98 19.09
N VAL A 394 1.50 0.45 20.00
CA VAL A 394 1.41 -0.93 20.50
C VAL A 394 1.64 -0.98 22.02
N ALA A 395 0.80 -1.72 22.74
CA ALA A 395 1.00 -2.15 24.10
C ALA A 395 1.12 -3.67 24.10
N ASP A 396 2.28 -4.18 24.54
CA ASP A 396 2.63 -5.59 24.47
C ASP A 396 3.14 -6.06 25.83
N SER A 397 2.26 -6.71 26.61
CA SER A 397 2.61 -7.20 27.94
C SER A 397 3.31 -8.56 27.90
N ASP A 398 3.19 -9.30 26.82
CA ASP A 398 3.88 -10.57 26.58
C ASP A 398 5.39 -10.32 26.46
N GLU A 399 5.78 -9.52 25.49
CA GLU A 399 7.20 -9.18 25.30
C GLU A 399 7.81 -8.38 26.45
N TRP A 400 7.02 -7.52 27.11
CA TRP A 400 7.51 -6.78 28.28
C TRP A 400 7.92 -7.73 29.41
N ASP A 401 7.17 -8.85 29.61
CA ASP A 401 7.39 -9.84 30.68
C ASP A 401 8.64 -10.73 30.42
N ASP A 402 9.18 -10.77 29.21
CA ASP A 402 10.35 -11.58 28.86
C ASP A 402 11.65 -11.15 29.56
N LYS A 403 11.64 -10.02 30.27
CA LYS A 403 12.74 -9.57 31.11
C LYS A 403 12.27 -9.27 32.54
N SER A 404 13.15 -9.53 33.53
CA SER A 404 12.85 -9.30 34.95
C SER A 404 12.22 -7.95 35.22
N HIS A 405 11.07 -7.96 35.90
CA HIS A 405 10.27 -6.78 36.22
C HIS A 405 9.60 -6.89 37.59
N THR A 406 8.95 -5.83 38.03
CA THR A 406 8.07 -5.79 39.22
C THR A 406 6.77 -5.07 38.85
N GLY A 407 5.66 -5.50 39.48
CA GLY A 407 4.34 -4.94 39.19
C GLY A 407 3.73 -5.53 37.93
N THR A 408 2.77 -4.84 37.35
CA THR A 408 2.01 -5.27 36.16
C THR A 408 2.16 -4.25 35.03
N PHE A 409 1.93 -4.67 33.80
CA PHE A 409 1.75 -3.75 32.70
C PHE A 409 0.42 -3.00 32.88
N ASP A 410 0.45 -1.66 33.05
CA ASP A 410 -0.76 -0.81 33.05
C ASP A 410 -0.40 0.56 32.49
N SER A 411 -0.69 0.75 31.22
CA SER A 411 -0.35 1.94 30.46
C SER A 411 -1.54 2.49 29.71
N THR A 412 -1.60 3.82 29.55
CA THR A 412 -2.70 4.51 28.86
C THR A 412 -2.17 5.47 27.81
N LEU A 413 -2.53 5.23 26.54
CA LEU A 413 -2.31 6.17 25.44
C LEU A 413 -3.44 7.20 25.44
N ILE A 414 -3.09 8.50 25.33
CA ILE A 414 -4.02 9.62 25.48
C ILE A 414 -3.94 10.49 24.23
N THR A 415 -5.10 10.72 23.58
CA THR A 415 -5.19 11.57 22.40
C THR A 415 -5.03 13.05 22.72
N PRO A 416 -4.78 13.92 21.75
CA PRO A 416 -5.07 15.34 21.88
C PRO A 416 -6.54 15.58 22.27
N LYS A 417 -6.84 16.76 22.77
CA LYS A 417 -8.22 17.22 22.91
C LYS A 417 -8.77 17.63 21.55
N TRP A 418 -9.92 17.12 21.19
CA TRP A 418 -10.65 17.54 19.99
C TRP A 418 -11.83 18.44 20.36
N SER A 419 -12.03 19.50 19.59
CA SER A 419 -13.20 20.35 19.74
C SER A 419 -14.46 19.63 19.29
N VAL A 420 -15.53 19.72 20.09
CA VAL A 420 -16.83 19.12 19.80
C VAL A 420 -17.95 20.09 20.10
N THR A 421 -19.14 19.81 19.56
CA THR A 421 -20.38 20.55 19.89
C THR A 421 -21.27 19.68 20.75
N GLY A 422 -21.67 20.18 21.92
CA GLY A 422 -22.55 19.45 22.82
C GLY A 422 -23.89 19.09 22.18
N GLY A 423 -24.44 17.94 22.54
CA GLY A 423 -25.69 17.42 22.00
C GLY A 423 -25.60 16.80 20.61
N THR A 424 -24.38 16.62 20.04
CA THR A 424 -24.16 15.94 18.76
C THR A 424 -23.67 14.51 18.96
N THR A 425 -23.76 13.71 17.90
CA THR A 425 -23.06 12.41 17.80
C THR A 425 -21.83 12.57 16.93
N ARG A 426 -20.68 12.05 17.43
CA ARG A 426 -19.43 11.99 16.67
C ARG A 426 -19.05 10.53 16.49
N THR A 427 -18.16 10.25 15.55
CA THR A 427 -17.64 8.90 15.32
C THR A 427 -16.15 8.87 15.62
N LEU A 428 -15.75 8.06 16.61
CA LEU A 428 -14.36 7.69 16.83
C LEU A 428 -14.05 6.49 15.93
N ALA A 429 -13.14 6.66 14.97
CA ALA A 429 -12.68 5.57 14.12
C ALA A 429 -11.17 5.34 14.31
N PHE A 430 -10.73 4.08 14.26
CA PHE A 430 -9.33 3.69 14.34
C PHE A 430 -9.13 2.27 13.83
N GLN A 431 -7.91 1.93 13.41
CA GLN A 431 -7.48 0.58 13.14
C GLN A 431 -6.99 -0.08 14.43
N THR A 432 -7.26 -1.38 14.62
CA THR A 432 -6.87 -2.09 15.82
C THR A 432 -6.56 -3.56 15.54
N HIS A 433 -5.62 -4.08 16.32
CA HIS A 433 -5.33 -5.50 16.37
C HIS A 433 -5.13 -5.89 17.83
N TYR A 434 -6.09 -6.61 18.39
CA TYR A 434 -6.13 -7.03 19.78
C TYR A 434 -6.30 -8.53 19.86
N ARG A 435 -5.39 -9.19 20.55
CA ARG A 435 -5.48 -10.61 20.89
C ARG A 435 -5.90 -10.74 22.34
N HIS A 436 -6.98 -11.47 22.59
CA HIS A 436 -7.60 -11.58 23.92
C HIS A 436 -7.07 -12.76 24.69
N GLU A 437 -6.83 -12.53 25.98
CA GLU A 437 -6.60 -13.55 26.99
C GLU A 437 -7.23 -13.16 28.33
N ALA A 438 -7.53 -14.15 29.15
CA ALA A 438 -8.07 -13.91 30.51
C ALA A 438 -7.01 -13.22 31.38
N GLY A 439 -7.42 -12.20 32.13
CA GLY A 439 -6.52 -11.44 33.01
C GLY A 439 -6.05 -10.11 32.46
N GLN A 440 -6.17 -9.89 31.14
CA GLN A 440 -5.86 -8.59 30.54
C GLN A 440 -7.09 -7.67 30.46
N THR A 441 -6.84 -6.39 30.35
CA THR A 441 -7.87 -5.35 30.13
C THR A 441 -7.46 -4.46 28.97
N ALA A 442 -8.34 -4.29 27.99
CA ALA A 442 -8.21 -3.31 26.93
C ALA A 442 -9.48 -2.46 26.86
N GLN A 443 -9.36 -1.16 27.11
CA GLN A 443 -10.49 -0.23 27.22
C GLN A 443 -10.27 1.04 26.43
N VAL A 444 -11.31 1.46 25.69
CA VAL A 444 -11.43 2.82 25.16
C VAL A 444 -12.24 3.63 26.16
N LEU A 445 -11.66 4.73 26.65
CA LEU A 445 -12.32 5.64 27.59
C LEU A 445 -12.46 7.03 26.95
N VAL A 446 -13.46 7.77 27.37
CA VAL A 446 -13.74 9.13 26.88
C VAL A 446 -13.98 10.07 28.05
N SER A 447 -13.45 11.29 27.94
CA SER A 447 -13.74 12.38 28.89
C SER A 447 -14.08 13.65 28.13
N TYR A 448 -14.96 14.47 28.70
CA TYR A 448 -15.40 15.74 28.13
C TYR A 448 -15.03 16.89 29.07
N ASN A 449 -14.58 18.04 28.52
CA ASN A 449 -14.24 19.24 29.26
C ASN A 449 -13.24 19.00 30.43
N GLY A 450 -12.33 18.03 30.27
CA GLY A 450 -11.38 17.64 31.32
C GLY A 450 -11.98 16.90 32.52
N GLY A 451 -13.23 16.46 32.44
CA GLY A 451 -13.88 15.67 33.48
C GLY A 451 -13.35 14.25 33.60
N ALA A 452 -13.95 13.47 34.49
CA ALA A 452 -13.58 12.07 34.71
C ALA A 452 -13.82 11.25 33.44
N ALA A 453 -12.88 10.35 33.12
CA ALA A 453 -13.01 9.44 31.99
C ALA A 453 -14.02 8.32 32.29
N THR A 454 -14.87 8.01 31.31
CA THR A 454 -15.82 6.90 31.35
C THR A 454 -15.51 5.89 30.27
N VAL A 455 -15.80 4.61 30.53
CA VAL A 455 -15.53 3.53 29.57
C VAL A 455 -16.54 3.61 28.42
N LEU A 456 -16.04 3.75 27.21
CA LEU A 456 -16.81 3.68 25.96
C LEU A 456 -16.92 2.23 25.46
N LYS A 457 -15.80 1.49 25.53
CA LYS A 457 -15.70 0.10 25.06
C LYS A 457 -14.69 -0.68 25.90
N THR A 458 -15.01 -1.94 26.20
CA THR A 458 -14.06 -2.94 26.71
C THR A 458 -13.99 -4.10 25.72
N TYR A 459 -12.79 -4.53 25.40
CA TYR A 459 -12.58 -5.72 24.59
C TYR A 459 -12.61 -6.96 25.47
N THR A 460 -13.42 -7.94 25.10
CA THR A 460 -13.63 -9.22 25.81
C THR A 460 -13.45 -10.42 24.90
N ALA A 461 -12.97 -10.21 23.69
CA ALA A 461 -12.66 -11.20 22.68
C ALA A 461 -11.67 -10.59 21.68
N ASP A 462 -11.08 -11.43 20.85
CA ASP A 462 -10.19 -11.00 19.76
C ASP A 462 -10.83 -9.93 18.87
N ALA A 463 -10.03 -8.93 18.50
CA ALA A 463 -10.36 -7.93 17.50
C ALA A 463 -9.19 -7.82 16.52
N LEU A 464 -9.01 -8.86 15.72
CA LEU A 464 -7.86 -9.03 14.83
C LEU A 464 -8.05 -8.22 13.54
N ALA A 465 -7.01 -7.47 13.16
CA ALA A 465 -6.96 -6.69 11.92
C ALA A 465 -8.29 -5.94 11.64
N LYS A 466 -8.76 -5.15 12.60
CA LYS A 466 -10.12 -4.61 12.60
C LYS A 466 -10.13 -3.08 12.49
N GLY A 467 -10.97 -2.54 11.60
CA GLY A 467 -11.41 -1.15 11.65
C GLY A 467 -12.54 -0.99 12.68
N GLU A 468 -12.33 -0.15 13.70
CA GLU A 468 -13.34 0.21 14.68
C GLU A 468 -14.04 1.52 14.32
N SER A 469 -15.33 1.58 14.64
CA SER A 469 -16.16 2.79 14.45
C SER A 469 -17.12 2.87 15.63
N LEU A 470 -16.83 3.76 16.58
CA LEU A 470 -17.56 3.91 17.83
C LEU A 470 -18.32 5.24 17.87
N ALA A 471 -19.63 5.18 18.08
CA ALA A 471 -20.44 6.39 18.24
C ALA A 471 -20.19 7.03 19.61
N LEU A 472 -19.81 8.32 19.62
CA LEU A 472 -19.70 9.15 20.82
C LEU A 472 -20.90 10.07 20.93
N GLN A 473 -21.71 9.87 21.97
CA GLN A 473 -22.76 10.81 22.32
C GLN A 473 -22.14 11.97 23.10
N VAL A 474 -22.02 13.14 22.47
CA VAL A 474 -21.40 14.33 23.08
C VAL A 474 -22.42 14.97 24.05
N PRO A 475 -22.13 15.04 25.37
CA PRO A 475 -23.05 15.63 26.34
C PRO A 475 -23.36 17.11 26.03
N ALA A 476 -24.57 17.57 26.38
CA ALA A 476 -24.93 18.98 26.27
C ALA A 476 -23.91 19.83 27.08
N GLY A 477 -23.41 20.91 26.44
CA GLY A 477 -22.43 21.81 27.06
C GLY A 477 -20.97 21.32 26.95
N ALA A 478 -20.69 20.15 26.37
CA ALA A 478 -19.33 19.73 26.10
C ALA A 478 -18.76 20.54 24.92
N THR A 479 -17.52 21.02 25.07
CA THR A 479 -16.78 21.79 24.07
C THR A 479 -15.51 21.08 23.60
N ASP A 480 -14.99 20.15 24.41
CA ASP A 480 -13.88 19.27 24.04
C ASP A 480 -14.12 17.82 24.47
N VAL A 481 -13.45 16.93 23.78
CA VAL A 481 -13.38 15.49 24.09
C VAL A 481 -11.94 15.01 24.02
N GLN A 482 -11.58 14.10 24.91
CA GLN A 482 -10.32 13.40 24.91
C GLN A 482 -10.55 11.90 25.06
N VAL A 483 -9.89 11.10 24.20
CA VAL A 483 -9.98 9.64 24.21
C VAL A 483 -8.73 9.04 24.87
N ARG A 484 -8.89 7.92 25.52
CA ARG A 484 -7.82 7.15 26.14
C ARG A 484 -7.95 5.68 25.76
N PHE A 485 -6.80 5.07 25.43
CA PHE A 485 -6.67 3.63 25.19
C PHE A 485 -5.87 3.06 26.34
N ARG A 486 -6.53 2.40 27.32
CA ARG A 486 -5.86 1.78 28.46
C ARG A 486 -5.71 0.28 28.23
N TYR A 487 -4.49 -0.20 28.35
CA TYR A 487 -4.17 -1.61 28.36
C TYR A 487 -3.49 -1.99 29.66
N SER A 488 -3.90 -3.13 30.26
CA SER A 488 -3.22 -3.72 31.41
C SER A 488 -3.22 -5.23 31.31
N GLY A 489 -2.13 -5.85 31.75
CA GLY A 489 -1.91 -7.28 31.72
C GLY A 489 -0.69 -7.67 32.55
N THR A 490 -0.37 -8.95 32.52
CA THR A 490 0.89 -9.50 33.02
C THR A 490 1.60 -10.11 31.80
N ASN A 491 1.90 -11.36 31.76
CA ASN A 491 2.34 -12.08 30.56
C ASN A 491 1.10 -12.44 29.69
N ASN A 492 0.44 -11.43 29.13
CA ASN A 492 -0.70 -11.57 28.23
C ASN A 492 -0.31 -11.01 26.86
N TRP A 493 -1.17 -11.20 25.85
CA TRP A 493 -0.90 -10.74 24.49
C TRP A 493 -0.76 -9.21 24.40
N PHE A 494 -1.21 -8.64 23.32
CA PHE A 494 -0.96 -7.26 22.88
C PHE A 494 -2.23 -6.54 22.42
N TRP A 495 -2.11 -5.23 22.27
CA TRP A 495 -3.10 -4.36 21.64
C TRP A 495 -2.42 -3.30 20.78
N THR A 496 -2.83 -3.18 19.51
CA THR A 496 -2.39 -2.08 18.63
C THR A 496 -3.52 -1.11 18.33
N VAL A 497 -3.14 0.14 18.11
CA VAL A 497 -4.05 1.24 17.72
C VAL A 497 -3.35 2.08 16.64
N ASP A 498 -4.10 2.43 15.58
CA ASP A 498 -3.60 3.20 14.47
C ASP A 498 -4.70 4.02 13.79
N ASN A 499 -4.36 5.03 12.99
CA ASN A 499 -5.29 5.84 12.19
C ASN A 499 -6.47 6.39 13.01
N VAL A 500 -6.20 6.96 14.18
CA VAL A 500 -7.23 7.44 15.11
C VAL A 500 -7.82 8.76 14.63
N THR A 501 -9.10 8.78 14.33
CA THR A 501 -9.84 9.96 13.85
C THR A 501 -11.13 10.19 14.62
N LEU A 502 -11.57 11.45 14.68
CA LEU A 502 -12.87 11.84 15.21
C LEU A 502 -13.66 12.61 14.14
N GLY A 503 -14.67 11.94 13.56
CA GLY A 503 -15.52 12.44 12.49
C GLY A 503 -16.90 12.95 12.95
#